data_09fe7eb5b74617bd0454ce29b86c2d44
#
_entry.id   09fe7eb5b74617bd0454ce29b86c2d44
#
_cell.length_a   1.000
_cell.length_b   1.000
_cell.length_c   1.000
_cell.angle_alpha   90.00
_cell.angle_beta   90.00
_cell.angle_gamma   90.00
#
_symmetry.space_group_name_H-M   'P 1'
#
loop_
_entity.id
_entity.type
_entity.pdbx_description
1 polymer ?
#
loop_
_entity_poly.entity_id
_entity_poly.type
_entity_poly.pdbx_seq_one_letter_code
_entity_poly.pdbx_strand_id
1 'polypeptide(L)'
;REPYGVVLIMAPWNYPFQLTVAPLIGAVSAGNCAVLKPSSYSVHTSAMIQEMIREVFPSCYVTVVTGGREENEALLNEKFDYIFFTGSPKVGKSVMEKAARHLTPVSLELGGKSPCIVDETADLRTAAKRIVWGKFLNAGQTCAAPDYVLVQHSVKKRLIHYIIRQIQKMYGQKPLENEEYPAIINQRHFK
;
A
#
# COMPACT_ATOMS: atom_id res chain seq x y z
N ARG A 1 13.65 7.93 -24.29
CA ARG A 1 12.48 7.47 -23.49
C ARG A 1 11.28 8.30 -23.93
N GLU A 2 10.15 7.66 -24.07
CA GLU A 2 8.89 8.27 -24.49
C GLU A 2 7.82 7.99 -23.43
N PRO A 3 6.86 8.92 -23.19
CA PRO A 3 5.73 8.65 -22.31
C PRO A 3 4.79 7.60 -22.92
N TYR A 4 4.05 6.91 -22.08
CA TYR A 4 2.96 6.03 -22.54
C TYR A 4 1.78 6.84 -23.10
N GLY A 5 1.46 7.97 -22.49
CA GLY A 5 0.30 8.80 -22.80
C GLY A 5 -0.54 9.12 -21.59
N VAL A 6 -1.78 8.62 -21.52
CA VAL A 6 -2.67 8.77 -20.37
C VAL A 6 -2.61 7.53 -19.49
N VAL A 7 -2.19 7.71 -18.24
CA VAL A 7 -2.04 6.62 -17.28
C VAL A 7 -3.10 6.67 -16.18
N LEU A 8 -3.64 5.51 -15.80
CA LEU A 8 -4.52 5.36 -14.64
C LEU A 8 -3.71 4.85 -13.44
N ILE A 9 -3.78 5.57 -12.30
CA ILE A 9 -3.16 5.17 -11.04
C ILE A 9 -4.26 4.88 -10.03
N MET A 10 -4.40 3.61 -9.64
CA MET A 10 -5.38 3.17 -8.65
C MET A 10 -4.68 2.80 -7.35
N ALA A 11 -4.96 3.54 -6.27
CA ALA A 11 -4.27 3.42 -5.00
C ALA A 11 -5.13 2.81 -3.89
N PRO A 12 -4.53 2.06 -2.94
CA PRO A 12 -5.21 1.44 -1.81
C PRO A 12 -5.38 2.41 -0.63
N TRP A 13 -5.99 1.91 0.43
CA TRP A 13 -6.35 2.66 1.64
C TRP A 13 -5.26 2.66 2.73
N ASN A 14 -4.30 1.74 2.68
CA ASN A 14 -3.35 1.52 3.79
C ASN A 14 -2.25 2.60 3.89
N TYR A 15 -1.80 3.12 2.76
CA TYR A 15 -0.91 4.29 2.64
C TYR A 15 -1.42 5.20 1.52
N PRO A 16 -2.62 5.81 1.70
CA PRO A 16 -3.36 6.40 0.59
C PRO A 16 -2.64 7.58 -0.07
N PHE A 17 -1.96 8.43 0.69
CA PHE A 17 -1.20 9.54 0.13
C PHE A 17 0.03 9.04 -0.64
N GLN A 18 0.87 8.26 0.02
CA GLN A 18 2.13 7.79 -0.58
C GLN A 18 1.89 6.96 -1.84
N LEU A 19 0.94 6.00 -1.78
CA LEU A 19 0.69 5.08 -2.89
C LEU A 19 -0.12 5.72 -4.04
N THR A 20 -0.63 6.94 -3.86
CA THR A 20 -1.19 7.75 -4.94
C THR A 20 -0.13 8.68 -5.53
N VAL A 21 0.62 9.38 -4.68
CA VAL A 21 1.53 10.46 -5.11
C VAL A 21 2.85 9.93 -5.66
N ALA A 22 3.43 8.87 -5.08
CA ALA A 22 4.69 8.33 -5.57
C ALA A 22 4.62 7.81 -7.03
N PRO A 23 3.60 7.03 -7.44
CA PRO A 23 3.43 6.67 -8.84
C PRO A 23 3.14 7.89 -9.74
N LEU A 24 2.40 8.89 -9.24
CA LEU A 24 2.15 10.13 -9.99
C LEU A 24 3.45 10.87 -10.32
N ILE A 25 4.37 10.99 -9.34
CA ILE A 25 5.68 11.60 -9.59
C ILE A 25 6.39 10.90 -10.74
N GLY A 26 6.41 9.57 -10.74
CA GLY A 26 6.98 8.78 -11.84
C GLY A 26 6.31 9.03 -13.17
N ALA A 27 4.97 9.06 -13.19
CA ALA A 27 4.18 9.30 -14.39
C ALA A 27 4.45 10.68 -15.01
N VAL A 28 4.36 11.74 -14.20
CA VAL A 28 4.59 13.13 -14.62
C VAL A 28 6.04 13.36 -15.03
N SER A 29 7.01 12.81 -14.29
CA SER A 29 8.44 12.90 -14.64
C SER A 29 8.78 12.25 -15.98
N ALA A 30 7.98 11.27 -16.41
CA ALA A 30 8.11 10.62 -17.71
C ALA A 30 7.30 11.30 -18.82
N GLY A 31 6.56 12.39 -18.52
CA GLY A 31 5.76 13.15 -19.48
C GLY A 31 4.34 12.61 -19.73
N ASN A 32 3.82 11.75 -18.85
CA ASN A 32 2.46 11.22 -18.97
C ASN A 32 1.41 12.15 -18.36
N CYS A 33 0.21 12.17 -18.94
CA CYS A 33 -0.99 12.62 -18.26
C CYS A 33 -1.46 11.54 -17.28
N ALA A 34 -2.14 11.91 -16.20
CA ALA A 34 -2.54 10.94 -15.18
C ALA A 34 -3.98 11.14 -14.69
N VAL A 35 -4.69 10.03 -14.55
CA VAL A 35 -5.95 9.93 -13.81
C VAL A 35 -5.69 9.17 -12.52
N LEU A 36 -5.97 9.80 -11.38
CA LEU A 36 -5.77 9.23 -10.05
C LEU A 36 -7.09 8.72 -9.49
N LYS A 37 -7.08 7.51 -8.98
CA LYS A 37 -8.23 6.89 -8.30
C LYS A 37 -7.81 6.43 -6.90
N PRO A 38 -7.79 7.34 -5.91
CA PRO A 38 -7.52 6.98 -4.52
C PRO A 38 -8.66 6.14 -3.93
N SER A 39 -8.38 5.45 -2.83
CA SER A 39 -9.34 4.55 -2.19
C SER A 39 -10.52 5.28 -1.56
N SER A 40 -11.72 4.74 -1.76
CA SER A 40 -12.94 5.21 -1.07
C SER A 40 -12.97 4.92 0.44
N TYR A 41 -12.08 4.05 0.95
CA TYR A 41 -11.97 3.79 2.39
C TYR A 41 -11.20 4.89 3.14
N SER A 42 -10.35 5.65 2.46
CA SER A 42 -9.58 6.78 3.02
C SER A 42 -10.18 8.13 2.59
N VAL A 43 -11.44 8.35 2.94
CA VAL A 43 -12.28 9.47 2.44
C VAL A 43 -11.58 10.83 2.60
N HIS A 44 -11.10 11.15 3.80
CA HIS A 44 -10.46 12.44 4.08
C HIS A 44 -9.15 12.64 3.31
N THR A 45 -8.31 11.61 3.25
CA THR A 45 -7.06 11.68 2.48
C THR A 45 -7.35 11.81 0.98
N SER A 46 -8.35 11.10 0.48
CA SER A 46 -8.74 11.17 -0.93
C SER A 46 -9.27 12.56 -1.32
N ALA A 47 -10.05 13.19 -0.45
CA ALA A 47 -10.51 14.56 -0.64
C ALA A 47 -9.35 15.56 -0.65
N MET A 48 -8.41 15.44 0.30
CA MET A 48 -7.22 16.29 0.35
C MET A 48 -6.34 16.12 -0.90
N ILE A 49 -6.13 14.88 -1.36
CA ILE A 49 -5.39 14.63 -2.61
C ILE A 49 -6.08 15.32 -3.79
N GLN A 50 -7.41 15.24 -3.87
CA GLN A 50 -8.17 15.89 -4.94
C GLN A 50 -8.00 17.41 -4.92
N GLU A 51 -8.07 18.03 -3.76
CA GLU A 51 -7.88 19.47 -3.58
C GLU A 51 -6.45 19.87 -3.99
N MET A 52 -5.44 19.20 -3.45
CA MET A 52 -4.03 19.45 -3.77
C MET A 52 -3.75 19.33 -5.28
N ILE A 53 -4.28 18.30 -5.93
CA ILE A 53 -4.06 18.11 -7.37
C ILE A 53 -4.72 19.23 -8.18
N ARG A 54 -5.92 19.66 -7.81
CA ARG A 54 -6.61 20.79 -8.48
C ARG A 54 -5.86 22.11 -8.38
N GLU A 55 -5.16 22.32 -7.27
CA GLU A 55 -4.34 23.54 -7.07
C GLU A 55 -3.04 23.52 -7.89
N VAL A 56 -2.47 22.33 -8.07
CA VAL A 56 -1.11 22.20 -8.66
C VAL A 56 -1.16 21.93 -10.17
N PHE A 57 -2.17 21.22 -10.67
CA PHE A 57 -2.21 20.76 -12.05
C PHE A 57 -3.48 21.19 -12.78
N PRO A 58 -3.38 21.54 -14.06
CA PRO A 58 -4.54 21.62 -14.93
C PRO A 58 -5.25 20.27 -15.02
N SER A 59 -6.59 20.27 -15.01
CA SER A 59 -7.40 19.03 -15.02
C SER A 59 -7.21 18.18 -16.27
N CYS A 60 -6.78 18.76 -17.38
CA CYS A 60 -6.43 18.04 -18.60
C CYS A 60 -5.07 17.32 -18.52
N TYR A 61 -4.24 17.64 -17.54
CA TYR A 61 -2.94 17.01 -17.33
C TYR A 61 -2.97 15.97 -16.20
N VAL A 62 -3.46 16.35 -15.01
CA VAL A 62 -3.67 15.43 -13.90
C VAL A 62 -5.04 15.67 -13.30
N THR A 63 -5.83 14.60 -13.16
CA THR A 63 -7.14 14.66 -12.52
C THR A 63 -7.34 13.55 -11.49
N VAL A 64 -8.25 13.79 -10.54
CA VAL A 64 -8.61 12.82 -9.49
C VAL A 64 -10.07 12.47 -9.61
N VAL A 65 -10.37 11.18 -9.70
CA VAL A 65 -11.71 10.62 -9.61
C VAL A 65 -11.87 9.97 -8.24
N THR A 66 -12.69 10.57 -7.38
CA THR A 66 -13.09 9.98 -6.10
C THR A 66 -14.28 9.05 -6.29
N GLY A 67 -14.60 8.23 -5.30
CA GLY A 67 -15.72 7.31 -5.33
C GLY A 67 -15.33 5.85 -5.10
N GLY A 68 -16.29 4.95 -5.23
CA GLY A 68 -16.17 3.57 -4.85
C GLY A 68 -16.07 2.58 -6.01
N ARG A 69 -16.91 1.55 -5.93
CA ARG A 69 -16.88 0.44 -6.89
C ARG A 69 -17.37 0.86 -8.27
N GLU A 70 -18.38 1.71 -8.34
CA GLU A 70 -18.98 2.15 -9.61
C GLU A 70 -17.98 2.97 -10.41
N GLU A 71 -17.28 3.92 -9.78
CA GLU A 71 -16.25 4.72 -10.42
C GLU A 71 -15.03 3.89 -10.84
N ASN A 72 -14.65 2.87 -10.03
CA ASN A 72 -13.61 1.93 -10.43
C ASN A 72 -14.00 1.15 -11.70
N GLU A 73 -15.25 0.68 -11.75
CA GLU A 73 -15.77 -0.04 -12.92
C GLU A 73 -15.84 0.87 -14.16
N ALA A 74 -16.30 2.11 -14.00
CA ALA A 74 -16.35 3.08 -15.08
C ALA A 74 -14.97 3.37 -15.64
N LEU A 75 -14.00 3.71 -14.79
CA LEU A 75 -12.62 3.97 -15.21
C LEU A 75 -11.97 2.77 -15.91
N LEU A 76 -12.17 1.56 -15.40
CA LEU A 76 -11.60 0.36 -16.01
C LEU A 76 -12.26 -0.07 -17.32
N ASN A 77 -13.39 0.52 -17.70
CA ASN A 77 -14.00 0.35 -19.02
C ASN A 77 -13.47 1.36 -20.04
N GLU A 78 -12.80 2.42 -19.59
CA GLU A 78 -12.14 3.39 -20.46
C GLU A 78 -10.78 2.88 -20.95
N LYS A 79 -10.31 3.41 -22.07
CA LYS A 79 -9.00 3.09 -22.61
C LYS A 79 -7.94 3.98 -21.98
N PHE A 80 -6.94 3.36 -21.36
CA PHE A 80 -5.71 4.00 -20.91
C PHE A 80 -4.51 3.41 -21.65
N ASP A 81 -3.41 4.18 -21.70
CA ASP A 81 -2.16 3.73 -22.30
C ASP A 81 -1.31 2.92 -21.30
N TYR A 82 -1.59 3.06 -20.00
CA TYR A 82 -0.98 2.28 -18.92
C TYR A 82 -1.84 2.30 -17.66
N ILE A 83 -1.86 1.22 -16.87
CA ILE A 83 -2.53 1.16 -15.58
C ILE A 83 -1.53 0.73 -14.51
N PHE A 84 -1.36 1.58 -13.47
CA PHE A 84 -0.64 1.24 -12.25
C PHE A 84 -1.65 1.00 -11.14
N PHE A 85 -1.71 -0.22 -10.64
CA PHE A 85 -2.64 -0.63 -9.60
C PHE A 85 -1.91 -1.14 -8.37
N THR A 86 -2.28 -0.65 -7.20
CA THR A 86 -1.86 -1.21 -5.91
C THR A 86 -3.09 -1.65 -5.12
N GLY A 87 -3.13 -2.91 -4.69
CA GLY A 87 -4.28 -3.42 -3.94
C GLY A 87 -4.30 -4.94 -3.75
N SER A 88 -5.50 -5.51 -3.60
CA SER A 88 -5.64 -6.96 -3.39
C SER A 88 -5.48 -7.76 -4.70
N PRO A 89 -4.98 -9.02 -4.63
CA PRO A 89 -4.89 -9.91 -5.80
C PRO A 89 -6.24 -10.10 -6.52
N LYS A 90 -7.35 -10.12 -5.78
CA LYS A 90 -8.69 -10.25 -6.36
C LYS A 90 -9.04 -9.08 -7.27
N VAL A 91 -8.78 -7.84 -6.81
CA VAL A 91 -9.04 -6.64 -7.62
C VAL A 91 -8.02 -6.52 -8.75
N GLY A 92 -6.74 -6.86 -8.50
CA GLY A 92 -5.70 -6.86 -9.53
C GLY A 92 -6.02 -7.76 -10.72
N LYS A 93 -6.61 -8.95 -10.48
CA LYS A 93 -7.11 -9.83 -11.56
C LYS A 93 -8.19 -9.13 -12.40
N SER A 94 -9.16 -8.47 -11.75
CA SER A 94 -10.21 -7.73 -12.46
C SER A 94 -9.64 -6.55 -13.27
N VAL A 95 -8.64 -5.84 -12.73
CA VAL A 95 -7.92 -4.78 -13.46
C VAL A 95 -7.27 -5.35 -14.72
N MET A 96 -6.55 -6.46 -14.59
CA MET A 96 -5.87 -7.11 -15.71
C MET A 96 -6.85 -7.62 -16.79
N GLU A 97 -7.97 -8.24 -16.38
CA GLU A 97 -9.02 -8.71 -17.29
C GLU A 97 -9.61 -7.56 -18.12
N LYS A 98 -9.85 -6.40 -17.50
CA LYS A 98 -10.41 -5.23 -18.18
C LYS A 98 -9.38 -4.54 -19.06
N ALA A 99 -8.16 -4.37 -18.59
CA ALA A 99 -7.05 -3.82 -19.36
C ALA A 99 -6.77 -4.62 -20.63
N ALA A 100 -6.91 -5.95 -20.58
CA ALA A 100 -6.71 -6.83 -21.73
C ALA A 100 -7.65 -6.51 -22.92
N ARG A 101 -8.84 -5.95 -22.67
CA ARG A 101 -9.78 -5.56 -23.74
C ARG A 101 -9.21 -4.47 -24.66
N HIS A 102 -8.32 -3.65 -24.13
CA HIS A 102 -7.67 -2.55 -24.84
C HIS A 102 -6.18 -2.81 -25.08
N LEU A 103 -5.68 -4.01 -24.74
CA LEU A 103 -4.25 -4.35 -24.75
C LEU A 103 -3.41 -3.38 -23.92
N THR A 104 -4.01 -2.78 -22.87
CA THR A 104 -3.34 -1.83 -21.98
C THR A 104 -2.36 -2.57 -21.07
N PRO A 105 -1.07 -2.20 -21.04
CA PRO A 105 -0.11 -2.77 -20.12
C PRO A 105 -0.43 -2.37 -18.69
N VAL A 106 -0.16 -3.28 -17.73
CA VAL A 106 -0.46 -3.07 -16.32
C VAL A 106 0.74 -3.37 -15.43
N SER A 107 0.95 -2.56 -14.38
CA SER A 107 1.74 -2.93 -13.21
C SER A 107 0.82 -3.18 -12.03
N LEU A 108 0.97 -4.35 -11.42
CA LEU A 108 0.17 -4.77 -10.28
C LEU A 108 1.06 -4.92 -9.04
N GLU A 109 0.91 -3.99 -8.10
CA GLU A 109 1.49 -4.07 -6.76
C GLU A 109 0.46 -4.69 -5.82
N LEU A 110 0.73 -5.88 -5.35
CA LEU A 110 -0.24 -6.71 -4.63
C LEU A 110 0.19 -7.00 -3.19
N GLY A 111 -0.55 -7.84 -2.50
CA GLY A 111 -0.21 -8.28 -1.16
C GLY A 111 1.03 -9.16 -1.13
N GLY A 112 1.61 -9.34 0.06
CA GLY A 112 2.80 -10.13 0.26
C GLY A 112 2.73 -11.04 1.49
N LYS A 113 3.62 -12.03 1.51
CA LYS A 113 3.92 -12.94 2.61
C LYS A 113 5.43 -12.90 2.84
N SER A 114 5.94 -11.72 3.22
CA SER A 114 7.36 -11.44 3.29
C SER A 114 8.05 -12.20 4.43
N PRO A 115 9.02 -13.09 4.16
CA PRO A 115 9.81 -13.74 5.18
C PRO A 115 10.81 -12.78 5.82
N CYS A 116 11.02 -12.93 7.13
CA CYS A 116 12.14 -12.30 7.82
C CYS A 116 13.11 -13.39 8.29
N ILE A 117 14.35 -13.35 7.84
CA ILE A 117 15.37 -14.35 8.17
C ILE A 117 16.31 -13.78 9.21
N VAL A 118 16.49 -14.52 10.32
CA VAL A 118 17.39 -14.14 11.42
C VAL A 118 18.31 -15.33 11.76
N ASP A 119 19.57 -15.20 11.44
CA ASP A 119 20.60 -16.16 11.81
C ASP A 119 21.33 -15.80 13.11
N GLU A 120 22.29 -16.61 13.52
CA GLU A 120 23.05 -16.42 14.77
C GLU A 120 24.00 -15.22 14.75
N THR A 121 24.34 -14.70 13.57
CA THR A 121 25.24 -13.54 13.43
C THR A 121 24.51 -12.21 13.57
N ALA A 122 23.18 -12.24 13.56
CA ALA A 122 22.34 -11.03 13.63
C ALA A 122 22.43 -10.37 15.03
N ASP A 123 22.46 -9.04 15.06
CA ASP A 123 22.14 -8.29 16.30
C ASP A 123 20.65 -8.44 16.64
N LEU A 124 20.36 -9.34 17.57
CA LEU A 124 18.99 -9.71 17.93
C LEU A 124 18.17 -8.56 18.49
N ARG A 125 18.78 -7.55 19.13
CA ARG A 125 18.06 -6.36 19.64
C ARG A 125 17.60 -5.48 18.50
N THR A 126 18.48 -5.21 17.56
CA THR A 126 18.17 -4.45 16.34
C THR A 126 17.18 -5.21 15.47
N ALA A 127 17.36 -6.52 15.28
CA ALA A 127 16.44 -7.38 14.55
C ALA A 127 15.03 -7.31 15.14
N ALA A 128 14.88 -7.50 16.46
CA ALA A 128 13.60 -7.41 17.15
C ALA A 128 12.94 -6.03 16.99
N LYS A 129 13.71 -4.95 17.13
CA LYS A 129 13.22 -3.58 16.95
C LYS A 129 12.66 -3.36 15.54
N ARG A 130 13.36 -3.81 14.50
CA ARG A 130 12.96 -3.66 13.11
C ARG A 130 11.77 -4.56 12.75
N ILE A 131 11.75 -5.80 13.24
CA ILE A 131 10.64 -6.74 13.04
C ILE A 131 9.36 -6.19 13.66
N VAL A 132 9.42 -5.74 14.94
CA VAL A 132 8.25 -5.18 15.63
C VAL A 132 7.76 -3.92 14.94
N TRP A 133 8.67 -3.00 14.61
CA TRP A 133 8.29 -1.78 13.89
C TRP A 133 7.64 -2.11 12.55
N GLY A 134 8.27 -2.95 11.73
CA GLY A 134 7.76 -3.28 10.39
C GLY A 134 6.45 -4.07 10.41
N LYS A 135 6.22 -4.91 11.46
CA LYS A 135 5.00 -5.72 11.57
C LYS A 135 3.83 -4.98 12.20
N PHE A 136 4.10 -4.12 13.20
CA PHE A 136 3.04 -3.45 13.95
C PHE A 136 2.68 -2.06 13.40
N LEU A 137 3.53 -1.47 12.57
CA LEU A 137 3.18 -0.27 11.81
C LEU A 137 1.89 -0.50 11.03
N ASN A 138 0.93 0.41 11.16
CA ASN A 138 -0.39 0.31 10.54
C ASN A 138 -1.12 -1.02 10.84
N ALA A 139 -0.93 -1.59 12.05
CA ALA A 139 -1.44 -2.90 12.47
C ALA A 139 -1.06 -4.05 11.49
N GLY A 140 0.07 -3.95 10.81
CA GLY A 140 0.53 -4.95 9.84
C GLY A 140 -0.19 -4.91 8.49
N GLN A 141 -1.02 -3.91 8.25
CA GLN A 141 -1.74 -3.71 6.99
C GLN A 141 -0.82 -3.12 5.91
N THR A 142 0.27 -3.83 5.62
CA THR A 142 1.37 -3.40 4.76
C THR A 142 1.82 -4.56 3.89
N CYS A 143 1.91 -4.36 2.59
CA CYS A 143 2.32 -5.39 1.62
C CYS A 143 3.70 -5.99 1.89
N ALA A 144 4.65 -5.17 2.36
CA ALA A 144 6.02 -5.55 2.67
C ALA A 144 6.26 -5.86 4.17
N ALA A 145 5.21 -5.91 5.01
CA ALA A 145 5.37 -6.22 6.44
C ALA A 145 5.96 -7.62 6.63
N PRO A 146 6.88 -7.83 7.59
CA PRO A 146 7.30 -9.15 7.98
C PRO A 146 6.08 -10.01 8.34
N ASP A 147 5.86 -11.11 7.61
CA ASP A 147 4.70 -11.97 7.85
C ASP A 147 5.07 -13.12 8.77
N TYR A 148 6.22 -13.72 8.56
CA TYR A 148 6.76 -14.77 9.41
C TYR A 148 8.28 -14.65 9.56
N VAL A 149 8.80 -15.22 10.65
CA VAL A 149 10.24 -15.18 10.96
C VAL A 149 10.82 -16.59 10.89
N LEU A 150 11.78 -16.76 9.99
CA LEU A 150 12.66 -17.91 9.97
C LEU A 150 13.87 -17.58 10.83
N VAL A 151 14.01 -18.25 11.97
CA VAL A 151 15.07 -17.97 12.94
C VAL A 151 15.88 -19.20 13.22
N GLN A 152 17.21 -19.06 13.25
CA GLN A 152 18.11 -20.13 13.62
C GLN A 152 17.86 -20.58 15.06
N HIS A 153 17.81 -21.89 15.28
CA HIS A 153 17.37 -22.47 16.55
C HIS A 153 18.14 -21.94 17.76
N SER A 154 19.47 -21.77 17.63
CA SER A 154 20.37 -21.29 18.70
C SER A 154 20.00 -19.92 19.27
N VAL A 155 19.35 -19.06 18.47
CA VAL A 155 18.99 -17.68 18.87
C VAL A 155 17.48 -17.44 19.04
N LYS A 156 16.65 -18.44 18.73
CA LYS A 156 15.19 -18.32 18.74
C LYS A 156 14.63 -17.76 20.06
N LYS A 157 14.99 -18.36 21.19
CA LYS A 157 14.46 -17.95 22.52
C LYS A 157 14.84 -16.51 22.85
N ARG A 158 16.07 -16.11 22.53
CA ARG A 158 16.55 -14.75 22.76
C ARG A 158 15.84 -13.74 21.89
N LEU A 159 15.62 -14.04 20.61
CA LEU A 159 14.88 -13.18 19.68
C LEU A 159 13.46 -12.97 20.16
N ILE A 160 12.73 -14.03 20.55
CA ILE A 160 11.36 -13.93 21.07
C ILE A 160 11.32 -12.99 22.29
N HIS A 161 12.27 -13.15 23.23
CA HIS A 161 12.35 -12.28 24.40
C HIS A 161 12.52 -10.80 24.01
N TYR A 162 13.39 -10.49 23.05
CA TYR A 162 13.57 -9.12 22.58
C TYR A 162 12.35 -8.58 21.83
N ILE A 163 11.66 -9.40 21.03
CA ILE A 163 10.42 -9.04 20.34
C ILE A 163 9.35 -8.65 21.38
N ILE A 164 9.09 -9.48 22.38
CA ILE A 164 8.11 -9.20 23.44
C ILE A 164 8.43 -7.88 24.14
N ARG A 165 9.69 -7.68 24.56
CA ARG A 165 10.13 -6.44 25.19
C ARG A 165 9.94 -5.22 24.27
N GLN A 166 10.20 -5.37 22.99
CA GLN A 166 10.04 -4.27 22.05
C GLN A 166 8.57 -3.92 21.82
N ILE A 167 7.67 -4.90 21.76
CA ILE A 167 6.22 -4.68 21.71
C ILE A 167 5.76 -3.90 22.95
N GLN A 168 6.17 -4.36 24.13
CA GLN A 168 5.82 -3.69 25.40
C GLN A 168 6.36 -2.26 25.47
N LYS A 169 7.56 -2.02 24.92
CA LYS A 169 8.16 -0.68 24.87
C LYS A 169 7.38 0.26 23.94
N MET A 170 6.86 -0.23 22.81
CA MET A 170 6.15 0.60 21.83
C MET A 170 4.69 0.83 22.20
N TYR A 171 4.02 -0.19 22.72
CA TYR A 171 2.56 -0.19 22.89
C TYR A 171 2.08 -0.44 24.31
N GLY A 172 3.00 -0.55 25.30
CA GLY A 172 2.68 -0.84 26.68
C GLY A 172 2.40 -2.32 26.94
N GLN A 173 1.95 -2.60 28.19
CA GLN A 173 1.65 -3.98 28.63
C GLN A 173 0.38 -4.55 27.99
N LYS A 174 -0.51 -3.69 27.49
CA LYS A 174 -1.79 -4.02 26.87
C LYS A 174 -1.89 -3.33 25.50
N PRO A 175 -1.22 -3.84 24.47
CA PRO A 175 -1.15 -3.20 23.15
C PRO A 175 -2.53 -2.92 22.53
N LEU A 176 -3.53 -3.78 22.77
CA LEU A 176 -4.88 -3.61 22.23
C LEU A 176 -5.70 -2.52 22.91
N GLU A 177 -5.28 -2.03 24.08
CA GLU A 177 -5.89 -0.91 24.79
C GLU A 177 -5.16 0.42 24.50
N ASN A 178 -4.09 0.39 23.70
CA ASN A 178 -3.31 1.56 23.34
C ASN A 178 -3.97 2.30 22.18
N GLU A 179 -4.35 3.56 22.41
CA GLU A 179 -5.02 4.42 21.42
C GLU A 179 -4.14 4.76 20.20
N GLU A 180 -2.82 4.68 20.35
CA GLU A 180 -1.87 4.88 19.25
C GLU A 180 -1.73 3.64 18.34
N TYR A 181 -2.27 2.47 18.76
CA TYR A 181 -2.24 1.27 17.94
C TYR A 181 -3.42 1.28 16.95
N PRO A 182 -3.17 1.36 15.64
CA PRO A 182 -4.24 1.56 14.68
C PRO A 182 -5.17 0.35 14.58
N ALA A 183 -6.45 0.63 14.34
CA ALA A 183 -7.44 -0.40 14.08
C ALA A 183 -7.31 -1.00 12.67
N ILE A 184 -7.82 -2.20 12.49
CA ILE A 184 -8.04 -2.77 11.16
C ILE A 184 -9.14 -1.98 10.44
N ILE A 185 -8.92 -1.66 9.16
CA ILE A 185 -9.72 -0.71 8.39
C ILE A 185 -11.23 -1.00 8.40
N ASN A 186 -11.62 -2.25 8.43
CA ASN A 186 -13.03 -2.69 8.51
C ASN A 186 -13.17 -4.16 8.90
N GLN A 187 -14.40 -4.59 9.20
CA GLN A 187 -14.72 -5.96 9.62
C GLN A 187 -14.38 -7.03 8.56
N ARG A 188 -14.41 -6.70 7.29
CA ARG A 188 -14.07 -7.65 6.22
C ARG A 188 -12.57 -7.96 6.19
N HIS A 189 -11.71 -6.99 6.54
CA HIS A 189 -10.27 -7.18 6.61
C HIS A 189 -9.82 -7.74 7.97
N PHE A 190 -10.68 -7.65 8.99
CA PHE A 190 -10.42 -8.23 10.30
C PHE A 190 -10.63 -9.76 10.32
N LYS A 191 -11.57 -10.30 9.53
CA LYS A 191 -11.86 -11.74 9.37
C LYS A 191 -10.85 -12.42 8.45
#